data_88265accee91aa5ba1670ff922df35c9
#
_entry.id   88265accee91aa5ba1670ff922df35c9
#
_cell.length_a   1.000
_cell.length_b   1.000
_cell.length_c   1.000
_cell.angle_alpha   90.00
_cell.angle_beta   90.00
_cell.angle_gamma   90.00
#
_symmetry.space_group_name_H-M   'P 1'
#
loop_
_entity.id
_entity.type
_entity.pdbx_description
1 polymer ?
#
loop_
_entity_poly.entity_id
_entity_poly.type
_entity_poly.pdbx_seq_one_letter_code
_entity_poly.pdbx_strand_id
1 'polypeptide(L)'
;MKMSFSKSCLSVLLLSFCLVLISAEIAIAQKSIVADHPVNFRVEPPSWWAGMNNPELQLLVYGLDIASTDVNFSYPGITLKKKHLAENPNYMFLDLELAPDLKPGSFAIKFMRGKKAAYSYNYVIAERAPGSAMRKGFGREDVVYLLMPDRFANGDPSNDNMPGMLETANRSNPVGRHGGDIAGIRKHLDYIEELGMTAIWINPLLENNNPAYSYHGYAITDFYKIDPRFGTNSDYVALVNDAHAKGLKVIKDMIFNHCGINHWFINDLPM
;
A
#
# COMPACT_ATOMS: atom_id res chain seq x y z
N MET A 1 67.22 4.97 -25.90
CA MET A 1 66.62 5.57 -24.69
C MET A 1 65.44 4.70 -24.23
N LYS A 2 65.69 3.80 -23.26
CA LYS A 2 64.62 2.89 -22.75
C LYS A 2 63.88 3.63 -21.63
N MET A 3 62.63 3.93 -21.84
CA MET A 3 61.78 4.46 -20.78
C MET A 3 61.38 3.31 -19.83
N SER A 4 61.88 3.39 -18.59
CA SER A 4 61.47 2.49 -17.50
C SER A 4 60.21 3.05 -16.87
N PHE A 5 59.07 2.44 -17.14
CA PHE A 5 57.83 2.75 -16.40
C PHE A 5 57.92 2.15 -15.00
N SER A 6 57.79 2.99 -13.98
CA SER A 6 57.77 2.62 -12.58
C SER A 6 56.61 1.68 -12.26
N LYS A 7 56.84 0.58 -11.52
CA LYS A 7 55.83 -0.38 -11.08
C LYS A 7 54.64 0.27 -10.30
N SER A 8 54.90 1.43 -9.67
CA SER A 8 53.88 2.19 -8.94
C SER A 8 52.84 2.86 -9.86
N CYS A 9 53.22 3.26 -11.10
CA CYS A 9 52.30 3.88 -12.05
C CYS A 9 51.30 2.84 -12.62
N LEU A 10 51.77 1.58 -12.81
CA LEU A 10 50.91 0.50 -13.30
C LEU A 10 49.88 0.06 -12.26
N SER A 11 50.25 0.08 -10.96
CA SER A 11 49.32 -0.28 -9.87
C SER A 11 48.20 0.76 -9.69
N VAL A 12 48.47 2.05 -9.83
CA VAL A 12 47.48 3.11 -9.75
C VAL A 12 46.50 3.06 -10.93
N LEU A 13 47.01 2.78 -12.14
CA LEU A 13 46.14 2.62 -13.34
C LEU A 13 45.25 1.38 -13.22
N LEU A 14 45.74 0.26 -12.70
CA LEU A 14 44.92 -0.94 -12.46
C LEU A 14 43.83 -0.71 -11.40
N LEU A 15 44.17 -0.03 -10.28
CA LEU A 15 43.17 0.31 -9.26
C LEU A 15 42.06 1.26 -9.79
N SER A 16 42.43 2.27 -10.57
CA SER A 16 41.49 3.18 -11.19
C SER A 16 40.57 2.46 -12.19
N PHE A 17 41.10 1.51 -12.96
CA PHE A 17 40.33 0.73 -13.92
C PHE A 17 39.35 -0.24 -13.23
N CYS A 18 39.76 -0.89 -12.12
CA CYS A 18 38.89 -1.73 -11.29
C CYS A 18 37.77 -0.90 -10.62
N LEU A 19 38.04 0.31 -10.13
CA LEU A 19 37.03 1.19 -9.54
C LEU A 19 35.97 1.64 -10.58
N VAL A 20 36.37 1.92 -11.81
CA VAL A 20 35.47 2.27 -12.90
C VAL A 20 34.60 1.08 -13.33
N LEU A 21 35.17 -0.14 -13.35
CA LEU A 21 34.40 -1.36 -13.64
C LEU A 21 33.38 -1.67 -12.54
N ILE A 22 33.74 -1.55 -11.27
CA ILE A 22 32.84 -1.76 -10.13
C ILE A 22 31.69 -0.72 -10.14
N SER A 23 31.98 0.53 -10.45
CA SER A 23 30.95 1.56 -10.57
C SER A 23 30.02 1.34 -11.78
N ALA A 24 30.55 0.80 -12.90
CA ALA A 24 29.74 0.43 -14.06
C ALA A 24 28.83 -0.78 -13.78
N GLU A 25 29.33 -1.79 -13.06
CA GLU A 25 28.51 -2.95 -12.65
C GLU A 25 27.43 -2.56 -11.64
N ILE A 26 27.71 -1.66 -10.69
CA ILE A 26 26.70 -1.12 -9.76
C ILE A 26 25.63 -0.31 -10.54
N ALA A 27 26.03 0.49 -11.50
CA ALA A 27 25.08 1.25 -12.33
C ALA A 27 24.25 0.35 -13.25
N ILE A 28 24.82 -0.75 -13.77
CA ILE A 28 24.11 -1.76 -14.55
C ILE A 28 23.18 -2.58 -13.65
N ALA A 29 23.62 -2.95 -12.45
CA ALA A 29 22.78 -3.63 -11.45
C ALA A 29 21.61 -2.75 -10.98
N GLN A 30 21.84 -1.46 -10.74
CA GLN A 30 20.74 -0.52 -10.46
C GLN A 30 19.76 -0.37 -11.65
N LYS A 31 20.25 -0.39 -12.88
CA LYS A 31 19.40 -0.31 -14.07
C LYS A 31 18.66 -1.61 -14.36
N SER A 32 19.18 -2.76 -13.93
CA SER A 32 18.51 -4.07 -14.07
C SER A 32 17.48 -4.36 -12.97
N ILE A 33 17.49 -3.62 -11.86
CA ILE A 33 16.47 -3.70 -10.80
C ILE A 33 15.22 -2.90 -11.19
N VAL A 34 15.33 -1.96 -12.13
CA VAL A 34 14.20 -1.25 -12.77
C VAL A 34 13.65 -2.10 -13.94
N ALA A 35 13.57 -3.41 -13.79
CA ALA A 35 12.99 -4.30 -14.79
C ALA A 35 11.47 -4.25 -14.73
N ASP A 36 10.86 -3.73 -15.81
CA ASP A 36 9.52 -4.05 -16.31
C ASP A 36 8.45 -4.47 -15.27
N HIS A 37 8.17 -3.60 -14.29
CA HIS A 37 6.87 -3.68 -13.65
C HIS A 37 5.88 -3.01 -14.61
N PRO A 38 4.94 -3.77 -15.19
CA PRO A 38 3.93 -3.17 -16.04
C PRO A 38 3.24 -2.06 -15.25
N VAL A 39 3.17 -0.86 -15.83
CA VAL A 39 2.46 0.27 -15.23
C VAL A 39 1.00 -0.13 -15.08
N ASN A 40 0.61 -0.56 -13.89
CA ASN A 40 -0.76 -0.93 -13.58
C ASN A 40 -1.59 0.34 -13.40
N PHE A 41 -2.70 0.41 -14.11
CA PHE A 41 -3.62 1.54 -13.95
C PHE A 41 -4.23 1.57 -12.55
N ARG A 42 -4.12 2.71 -11.85
CA ARG A 42 -4.60 2.92 -10.49
C ARG A 42 -5.30 4.27 -10.35
N VAL A 43 -6.28 4.33 -9.45
CA VAL A 43 -6.90 5.55 -8.95
C VAL A 43 -6.91 5.47 -7.43
N GLU A 44 -6.30 6.44 -6.77
CA GLU A 44 -6.16 6.46 -5.31
C GLU A 44 -6.59 7.80 -4.71
N PRO A 45 -7.42 7.80 -3.66
CA PRO A 45 -8.05 6.64 -3.03
C PRO A 45 -9.02 5.91 -3.99
N PRO A 46 -9.21 4.59 -3.86
CA PRO A 46 -10.00 3.79 -4.82
C PRO A 46 -11.51 4.04 -4.73
N SER A 47 -11.97 4.68 -3.68
CA SER A 47 -13.36 5.07 -3.41
C SER A 47 -13.40 6.20 -2.39
N TRP A 48 -14.57 6.84 -2.23
CA TRP A 48 -14.79 7.87 -1.21
C TRP A 48 -16.17 7.74 -0.60
N TRP A 49 -16.54 8.67 0.29
CA TRP A 49 -17.84 8.66 0.96
C TRP A 49 -18.62 9.95 0.69
N ALA A 50 -19.94 9.82 0.55
CA ALA A 50 -20.86 10.94 0.60
C ALA A 50 -20.93 11.51 2.03
N GLY A 51 -21.28 12.79 2.16
CA GLY A 51 -21.48 13.45 3.46
C GLY A 51 -20.23 13.65 4.30
N MET A 52 -19.05 13.76 3.67
CA MET A 52 -17.82 14.20 4.34
C MET A 52 -17.83 15.70 4.57
N ASN A 53 -17.31 16.16 5.72
CA ASN A 53 -17.24 17.59 6.05
C ASN A 53 -16.29 18.37 5.14
N ASN A 54 -15.19 17.76 4.70
CA ASN A 54 -14.30 18.35 3.70
C ASN A 54 -14.90 18.07 2.31
N PRO A 55 -15.24 19.12 1.53
CA PRO A 55 -15.76 18.96 0.17
C PRO A 55 -14.66 18.66 -0.85
N GLU A 56 -13.39 18.78 -0.49
CA GLU A 56 -12.27 18.59 -1.40
C GLU A 56 -11.79 17.14 -1.39
N LEU A 57 -11.60 16.59 -2.58
CA LEU A 57 -11.04 15.27 -2.79
C LEU A 57 -9.99 15.32 -3.90
N GLN A 58 -8.77 14.96 -3.61
CA GLN A 58 -7.76 14.77 -4.65
C GLN A 58 -7.62 13.29 -4.99
N LEU A 59 -7.67 12.96 -6.27
CA LEU A 59 -7.36 11.62 -6.79
C LEU A 59 -5.98 11.62 -7.42
N LEU A 60 -5.11 10.69 -6.99
CA LEU A 60 -3.94 10.29 -7.73
C LEU A 60 -4.36 9.29 -8.79
N VAL A 61 -4.00 9.54 -10.04
CA VAL A 61 -4.22 8.61 -11.16
C VAL A 61 -2.86 8.21 -11.70
N TYR A 62 -2.61 6.92 -11.76
CA TYR A 62 -1.37 6.33 -12.26
C TYR A 62 -1.68 5.39 -13.42
N GLY A 63 -0.96 5.52 -14.51
CA GLY A 63 -1.13 4.69 -15.69
C GLY A 63 -0.17 5.13 -16.81
N LEU A 64 0.18 4.22 -17.70
CA LEU A 64 1.14 4.52 -18.79
C LEU A 64 0.67 5.72 -19.62
N ASP A 65 1.47 6.81 -19.59
CA ASP A 65 1.22 8.05 -20.33
C ASP A 65 -0.19 8.64 -20.05
N ILE A 66 -0.63 8.55 -18.77
CA ILE A 66 -1.95 9.04 -18.34
C ILE A 66 -2.06 10.56 -18.51
N ALA A 67 -0.93 11.30 -18.38
CA ALA A 67 -0.88 12.75 -18.49
C ALA A 67 -1.36 13.26 -19.85
N SER A 68 -1.23 12.44 -20.93
CA SER A 68 -1.67 12.79 -22.28
C SER A 68 -3.17 12.65 -22.51
N THR A 69 -3.93 12.21 -21.49
CA THR A 69 -5.37 11.95 -21.62
C THR A 69 -6.21 13.13 -21.14
N ASP A 70 -7.41 13.27 -21.73
CA ASP A 70 -8.46 14.13 -21.22
C ASP A 70 -9.34 13.35 -20.24
N VAL A 71 -9.77 14.01 -19.15
CA VAL A 71 -10.63 13.40 -18.13
C VAL A 71 -12.09 13.70 -18.45
N ASN A 72 -12.90 12.67 -18.52
CA ASN A 72 -14.34 12.78 -18.78
C ASN A 72 -15.14 11.94 -17.79
N PHE A 73 -16.01 12.57 -17.03
CA PHE A 73 -17.04 11.94 -16.21
C PHE A 73 -18.21 12.88 -15.99
N SER A 74 -19.33 12.31 -15.58
CA SER A 74 -20.49 13.07 -15.12
C SER A 74 -21.12 12.35 -13.95
N TYR A 75 -21.23 13.04 -12.83
CA TYR A 75 -21.96 12.58 -11.64
C TYR A 75 -22.53 13.77 -10.89
N PRO A 76 -23.86 13.80 -10.58
CA PRO A 76 -24.45 14.90 -9.85
C PRO A 76 -23.77 15.14 -8.50
N GLY A 77 -23.33 16.37 -8.27
CA GLY A 77 -22.66 16.75 -7.04
C GLY A 77 -21.13 16.51 -7.03
N ILE A 78 -20.49 16.15 -8.16
CA ILE A 78 -19.03 16.09 -8.28
C ILE A 78 -18.57 16.97 -9.44
N THR A 79 -17.64 17.88 -9.15
CA THR A 79 -17.05 18.79 -10.13
C THR A 79 -15.55 18.62 -10.18
N LEU A 80 -14.96 18.46 -11.38
CA LEU A 80 -13.51 18.54 -11.58
C LEU A 80 -13.07 20.00 -11.54
N LYS A 81 -12.32 20.39 -10.52
CA LYS A 81 -11.81 21.75 -10.34
C LYS A 81 -10.50 21.96 -11.07
N LYS A 82 -9.60 20.98 -10.99
CA LYS A 82 -8.28 21.11 -11.56
C LYS A 82 -7.67 19.74 -11.89
N LYS A 83 -6.88 19.70 -12.97
CA LYS A 83 -6.00 18.62 -13.34
C LYS A 83 -4.56 19.09 -13.15
N HIS A 84 -3.76 18.36 -12.38
CA HIS A 84 -2.33 18.58 -12.23
C HIS A 84 -1.57 17.45 -12.91
N LEU A 85 -0.49 17.79 -13.58
CA LEU A 85 0.42 16.84 -14.20
C LEU A 85 1.74 16.85 -13.42
N ALA A 86 2.31 15.67 -13.22
CA ALA A 86 3.65 15.52 -12.69
C ALA A 86 4.69 15.62 -13.85
N GLU A 87 5.97 15.65 -13.52
CA GLU A 87 7.04 15.55 -14.53
C GLU A 87 7.00 14.19 -15.23
N ASN A 88 6.75 13.13 -14.47
CA ASN A 88 6.53 11.80 -15.01
C ASN A 88 5.14 11.71 -15.66
N PRO A 89 5.05 11.42 -16.99
CA PRO A 89 3.78 11.35 -17.72
C PRO A 89 2.83 10.23 -17.27
N ASN A 90 3.31 9.31 -16.41
CA ASN A 90 2.49 8.24 -15.85
C ASN A 90 1.63 8.69 -14.67
N TYR A 91 1.70 9.98 -14.27
CA TYR A 91 0.96 10.52 -13.14
C TYR A 91 0.06 11.68 -13.53
N MET A 92 -1.11 11.73 -12.89
CA MET A 92 -2.05 12.83 -12.95
C MET A 92 -2.74 12.95 -11.59
N PHE A 93 -2.99 14.19 -11.12
CA PHE A 93 -3.81 14.43 -9.95
C PHE A 93 -5.06 15.21 -10.35
N LEU A 94 -6.20 14.82 -9.79
CA LEU A 94 -7.49 15.43 -10.05
C LEU A 94 -8.05 16.01 -8.76
N ASP A 95 -8.19 17.33 -8.69
CA ASP A 95 -8.90 18.00 -7.60
C ASP A 95 -10.39 18.01 -7.92
N LEU A 96 -11.15 17.32 -7.09
CA LEU A 96 -12.61 17.24 -7.16
C LEU A 96 -13.24 18.04 -6.03
N GLU A 97 -14.37 18.68 -6.32
CA GLU A 97 -15.25 19.28 -5.34
C GLU A 97 -16.52 18.45 -5.21
N LEU A 98 -16.86 18.10 -3.98
CA LEU A 98 -18.02 17.27 -3.63
C LEU A 98 -19.12 18.17 -3.02
N ALA A 99 -20.31 18.14 -3.60
CA ALA A 99 -21.44 18.89 -3.05
C ALA A 99 -21.89 18.33 -1.69
N PRO A 100 -22.39 19.16 -0.77
CA PRO A 100 -22.86 18.71 0.54
C PRO A 100 -23.99 17.68 0.50
N ASP A 101 -24.79 17.71 -0.56
CA ASP A 101 -25.94 16.82 -0.81
C ASP A 101 -25.60 15.65 -1.75
N LEU A 102 -24.30 15.43 -2.02
CA LEU A 102 -23.79 14.31 -2.82
C LEU A 102 -24.42 12.98 -2.38
N LYS A 103 -24.99 12.25 -3.33
CA LYS A 103 -25.58 10.94 -3.06
C LYS A 103 -24.59 9.81 -3.26
N PRO A 104 -24.70 8.72 -2.48
CA PRO A 104 -23.95 7.48 -2.74
C PRO A 104 -24.30 6.90 -4.13
N GLY A 105 -23.31 6.24 -4.75
CA GLY A 105 -23.47 5.60 -6.05
C GLY A 105 -22.12 5.34 -6.72
N SER A 106 -22.13 5.08 -8.02
CA SER A 106 -20.90 4.87 -8.79
C SER A 106 -20.98 5.52 -10.16
N PHE A 107 -19.81 5.89 -10.70
CA PHE A 107 -19.71 6.50 -12.03
C PHE A 107 -18.36 6.14 -12.67
N ALA A 108 -18.35 6.14 -14.01
CA ALA A 108 -17.10 5.88 -14.74
C ALA A 108 -16.33 7.18 -14.94
N ILE A 109 -15.07 7.21 -14.49
CA ILE A 109 -14.08 8.20 -14.88
C ILE A 109 -13.35 7.65 -16.11
N LYS A 110 -13.48 8.32 -17.25
CA LYS A 110 -12.87 7.93 -18.52
C LYS A 110 -11.69 8.84 -18.82
N PHE A 111 -10.57 8.25 -19.16
CA PHE A 111 -9.34 8.94 -19.59
C PHE A 111 -9.21 8.77 -21.09
N MET A 112 -9.44 9.85 -21.83
CA MET A 112 -9.65 9.84 -23.28
C MET A 112 -8.40 10.21 -24.04
N ARG A 113 -8.09 9.47 -25.13
CA ARG A 113 -7.17 9.91 -26.19
C ARG A 113 -8.00 10.14 -27.46
N GLY A 114 -8.26 11.43 -27.74
CA GLY A 114 -9.23 11.79 -28.76
C GLY A 114 -10.62 11.22 -28.47
N LYS A 115 -11.14 10.39 -29.37
CA LYS A 115 -12.48 9.79 -29.21
C LYS A 115 -12.50 8.44 -28.49
N LYS A 116 -11.33 7.86 -28.17
CA LYS A 116 -11.23 6.54 -27.54
C LYS A 116 -10.81 6.67 -26.06
N ALA A 117 -11.48 5.92 -25.19
CA ALA A 117 -11.01 5.78 -23.82
C ALA A 117 -9.74 4.90 -23.77
N ALA A 118 -8.64 5.47 -23.29
CA ALA A 118 -7.40 4.75 -23.01
C ALA A 118 -7.54 3.95 -21.71
N TYR A 119 -8.18 4.56 -20.70
CA TYR A 119 -8.47 3.93 -19.42
C TYR A 119 -9.90 4.29 -18.97
N SER A 120 -10.47 3.46 -18.12
CA SER A 120 -11.75 3.72 -17.46
C SER A 120 -11.71 3.13 -16.05
N TYR A 121 -12.17 3.91 -15.07
CA TYR A 121 -12.27 3.50 -13.67
C TYR A 121 -13.68 3.72 -13.17
N ASN A 122 -14.30 2.68 -12.59
CA ASN A 122 -15.61 2.82 -11.95
C ASN A 122 -15.41 3.30 -10.51
N TYR A 123 -15.59 4.61 -10.28
CA TYR A 123 -15.38 5.22 -8.98
C TYR A 123 -16.65 5.11 -8.14
N VAL A 124 -16.48 4.70 -6.88
CA VAL A 124 -17.57 4.47 -5.94
C VAL A 124 -17.61 5.59 -4.89
N ILE A 125 -18.76 6.21 -4.73
CA ILE A 125 -19.10 7.06 -3.59
C ILE A 125 -19.97 6.22 -2.66
N ALA A 126 -19.37 5.76 -1.56
CA ALA A 126 -20.05 4.92 -0.58
C ALA A 126 -20.94 5.75 0.35
N GLU A 127 -21.95 5.12 0.90
CA GLU A 127 -22.70 5.67 2.03
C GLU A 127 -21.88 5.52 3.31
N ARG A 128 -21.87 6.54 4.15
CA ARG A 128 -21.27 6.45 5.49
C ARG A 128 -22.14 5.62 6.41
N ALA A 129 -21.52 4.72 7.18
CA ALA A 129 -22.26 3.97 8.19
C ALA A 129 -22.91 4.94 9.20
N PRO A 130 -24.18 4.70 9.58
CA PRO A 130 -24.88 5.52 10.58
C PRO A 130 -24.04 5.65 11.86
N GLY A 131 -23.94 6.86 12.40
CA GLY A 131 -23.19 7.15 13.62
C GLY A 131 -21.65 7.09 13.46
N SER A 132 -21.11 6.91 12.25
CA SER A 132 -19.66 6.79 12.03
C SER A 132 -18.86 8.01 12.50
N ALA A 133 -19.44 9.21 12.50
CA ALA A 133 -18.83 10.43 13.00
C ALA A 133 -18.79 10.50 14.54
N MET A 134 -19.57 9.68 15.22
CA MET A 134 -19.74 9.69 16.69
C MET A 134 -18.99 8.50 17.35
N ARG A 135 -18.20 7.74 16.61
CA ARG A 135 -17.41 6.64 17.17
C ARG A 135 -16.40 7.19 18.16
N LYS A 136 -16.40 6.60 19.35
CA LYS A 136 -15.38 6.89 20.36
C LYS A 136 -14.07 6.20 19.96
N GLY A 137 -12.98 6.96 19.99
CA GLY A 137 -11.63 6.40 19.94
C GLY A 137 -11.29 5.63 21.22
N PHE A 138 -10.04 5.24 21.37
CA PHE A 138 -9.52 4.73 22.65
C PHE A 138 -9.16 5.88 23.59
N GLY A 139 -9.20 5.64 24.89
CA GLY A 139 -8.93 6.60 25.94
C GLY A 139 -8.19 5.99 27.13
N ARG A 140 -8.06 6.76 28.19
CA ARG A 140 -7.38 6.33 29.44
C ARG A 140 -8.07 5.16 30.18
N GLU A 141 -9.31 4.90 29.82
CA GLU A 141 -10.11 3.78 30.34
C GLU A 141 -9.84 2.46 29.62
N ASP A 142 -9.11 2.49 28.52
CA ASP A 142 -8.88 1.31 27.71
C ASP A 142 -7.62 0.55 28.12
N VAL A 143 -7.71 -0.77 28.06
CA VAL A 143 -6.59 -1.70 28.18
C VAL A 143 -6.31 -2.25 26.79
N VAL A 144 -5.13 -1.89 26.24
CA VAL A 144 -4.79 -2.17 24.84
C VAL A 144 -3.89 -3.39 24.74
N TYR A 145 -4.31 -4.37 23.94
CA TYR A 145 -3.51 -5.54 23.58
C TYR A 145 -2.79 -5.28 22.28
N LEU A 146 -1.46 -5.11 22.33
CA LEU A 146 -0.63 -5.01 21.11
C LEU A 146 -0.43 -6.42 20.54
N LEU A 147 -0.80 -6.61 19.28
CA LEU A 147 -0.82 -7.91 18.61
C LEU A 147 -0.04 -7.85 17.30
N MET A 148 0.91 -8.76 17.16
CA MET A 148 1.60 -9.03 15.89
C MET A 148 0.94 -10.23 15.21
N PRO A 149 0.20 -10.04 14.10
CA PRO A 149 -0.62 -11.10 13.47
C PRO A 149 0.17 -12.35 13.17
N ASP A 150 1.30 -12.21 12.49
CA ASP A 150 2.17 -13.32 12.09
C ASP A 150 2.60 -14.23 13.25
N ARG A 151 2.67 -13.67 14.49
CA ARG A 151 3.17 -14.36 15.69
C ARG A 151 2.06 -14.83 16.62
N PHE A 152 0.82 -14.44 16.38
CA PHE A 152 -0.27 -14.70 17.31
C PHE A 152 -0.86 -16.11 17.12
N ALA A 153 -1.55 -16.34 16.01
CA ALA A 153 -2.18 -17.64 15.73
C ALA A 153 -2.39 -17.82 14.21
N ASN A 154 -2.07 -19.00 13.71
CA ASN A 154 -2.38 -19.41 12.34
C ASN A 154 -3.81 -20.02 12.33
N GLY A 155 -4.74 -19.35 11.67
CA GLY A 155 -6.12 -19.78 11.53
C GLY A 155 -6.42 -20.43 10.18
N ASP A 156 -5.62 -20.11 9.17
CA ASP A 156 -5.75 -20.64 7.80
C ASP A 156 -4.36 -20.95 7.19
N PRO A 157 -3.84 -22.17 7.37
CA PRO A 157 -2.55 -22.55 6.80
C PRO A 157 -2.45 -22.47 5.27
N SER A 158 -3.57 -22.34 4.57
CA SER A 158 -3.58 -22.23 3.10
C SER A 158 -3.05 -20.91 2.60
N ASN A 159 -3.03 -19.86 3.45
CA ASN A 159 -2.52 -18.54 3.12
C ASN A 159 -1.05 -18.33 3.52
N ASP A 160 -0.39 -19.27 4.20
CA ASP A 160 1.00 -19.17 4.64
C ASP A 160 1.96 -18.80 3.50
N ASN A 161 1.68 -19.32 2.28
CA ASN A 161 2.49 -19.13 1.09
C ASN A 161 1.60 -18.78 -0.10
N MET A 162 1.62 -17.49 -0.48
CA MET A 162 0.77 -16.99 -1.55
C MET A 162 1.54 -16.74 -2.85
N PRO A 163 0.99 -17.09 -4.01
CA PRO A 163 1.60 -16.80 -5.31
C PRO A 163 1.90 -15.30 -5.46
N GLY A 164 3.08 -14.97 -5.96
CA GLY A 164 3.52 -13.58 -6.16
C GLY A 164 4.10 -12.90 -4.93
N MET A 165 4.06 -13.54 -3.75
CA MET A 165 4.71 -13.03 -2.54
C MET A 165 6.14 -13.56 -2.44
N LEU A 166 7.09 -12.64 -2.15
CA LEU A 166 8.53 -12.92 -2.17
C LEU A 166 8.99 -13.75 -0.97
N GLU A 167 8.46 -13.48 0.22
CA GLU A 167 8.81 -14.21 1.44
C GLU A 167 7.76 -15.28 1.74
N THR A 168 8.23 -16.50 1.94
CA THR A 168 7.42 -17.67 2.34
C THR A 168 7.50 -17.93 3.84
N ALA A 169 6.58 -18.75 4.37
CA ALA A 169 6.60 -19.11 5.78
C ALA A 169 7.86 -19.93 6.14
N ASN A 170 8.50 -19.55 7.24
CA ASN A 170 9.67 -20.24 7.78
C ASN A 170 9.71 -20.10 9.31
N ARG A 171 9.00 -20.97 10.02
CA ARG A 171 8.88 -20.95 11.49
C ARG A 171 10.19 -21.26 12.21
N SER A 172 11.16 -21.90 11.56
CA SER A 172 12.47 -22.18 12.17
C SER A 172 13.36 -20.94 12.22
N ASN A 173 13.05 -19.91 11.42
CA ASN A 173 13.77 -18.66 11.42
C ASN A 173 13.03 -17.63 12.31
N PRO A 174 13.65 -17.13 13.41
CA PRO A 174 13.03 -16.15 14.30
C PRO A 174 12.58 -14.86 13.60
N VAL A 175 13.23 -14.50 12.49
CA VAL A 175 12.89 -13.30 11.69
C VAL A 175 12.14 -13.64 10.40
N GLY A 176 11.78 -14.90 10.16
CA GLY A 176 10.92 -15.34 9.07
C GLY A 176 9.45 -15.22 9.42
N ARG A 177 8.59 -15.44 8.44
CA ARG A 177 7.13 -15.50 8.65
C ARG A 177 6.74 -16.80 9.36
N HIS A 178 5.81 -16.71 10.31
CA HIS A 178 5.31 -17.85 11.09
C HIS A 178 3.88 -18.25 10.72
N GLY A 179 3.20 -17.47 9.87
CA GLY A 179 1.91 -17.83 9.30
C GLY A 179 0.70 -17.49 10.19
N GLY A 180 0.86 -16.70 11.25
CA GLY A 180 -0.30 -16.15 11.95
C GLY A 180 -1.07 -15.17 11.07
N ASP A 181 -2.41 -15.11 11.20
CA ASP A 181 -3.31 -14.45 10.27
C ASP A 181 -4.58 -13.88 10.93
N ILE A 182 -5.42 -13.21 10.14
CA ILE A 182 -6.70 -12.64 10.58
C ILE A 182 -7.65 -13.73 11.07
N ALA A 183 -7.68 -14.90 10.43
CA ALA A 183 -8.53 -16.01 10.85
C ALA A 183 -8.13 -16.54 12.24
N GLY A 184 -6.83 -16.59 12.51
CA GLY A 184 -6.30 -16.95 13.83
C GLY A 184 -6.67 -15.93 14.90
N ILE A 185 -6.57 -14.63 14.59
CA ILE A 185 -7.00 -13.56 15.53
C ILE A 185 -8.49 -13.71 15.84
N ARG A 186 -9.34 -13.87 14.84
CA ARG A 186 -10.79 -14.02 14.99
C ARG A 186 -11.17 -15.20 15.87
N LYS A 187 -10.49 -16.34 15.72
CA LYS A 187 -10.69 -17.52 16.54
C LYS A 187 -10.35 -17.34 18.03
N HIS A 188 -9.57 -16.32 18.36
CA HIS A 188 -9.08 -16.08 19.73
C HIS A 188 -9.56 -14.74 20.32
N LEU A 189 -10.62 -14.13 19.79
CA LEU A 189 -11.20 -12.91 20.34
C LEU A 189 -11.75 -13.13 21.76
N ASP A 190 -12.32 -14.31 22.05
CA ASP A 190 -12.80 -14.65 23.40
C ASP A 190 -11.65 -14.63 24.41
N TYR A 191 -10.49 -15.21 24.06
CA TYR A 191 -9.30 -15.17 24.90
C TYR A 191 -8.86 -13.73 25.21
N ILE A 192 -8.89 -12.82 24.22
CA ILE A 192 -8.50 -11.42 24.38
C ILE A 192 -9.50 -10.70 25.31
N GLU A 193 -10.80 -10.96 25.13
CA GLU A 193 -11.87 -10.43 25.96
C GLU A 193 -11.75 -10.93 27.42
N GLU A 194 -11.54 -12.23 27.64
CA GLU A 194 -11.36 -12.85 28.94
C GLU A 194 -10.13 -12.32 29.69
N LEU A 195 -9.10 -11.86 29.02
CA LEU A 195 -7.95 -11.16 29.61
C LEU A 195 -8.31 -9.77 30.13
N GLY A 196 -9.54 -9.28 29.92
CA GLY A 196 -9.98 -7.93 30.30
C GLY A 196 -9.48 -6.82 29.36
N MET A 197 -9.05 -7.14 28.15
CA MET A 197 -8.68 -6.14 27.15
C MET A 197 -9.92 -5.45 26.60
N THR A 198 -9.80 -4.15 26.28
CA THR A 198 -10.89 -3.36 25.70
C THR A 198 -10.56 -2.88 24.28
N ALA A 199 -9.32 -3.00 23.87
CA ALA A 199 -8.87 -2.65 22.54
C ALA A 199 -7.75 -3.57 22.06
N ILE A 200 -7.71 -3.82 20.75
CA ILE A 200 -6.64 -4.54 20.07
C ILE A 200 -5.90 -3.56 19.16
N TRP A 201 -4.60 -3.41 19.35
CA TRP A 201 -3.72 -2.70 18.43
C TRP A 201 -2.99 -3.72 17.56
N ILE A 202 -3.34 -3.78 16.29
CA ILE A 202 -2.82 -4.77 15.37
C ILE A 202 -1.70 -4.15 14.56
N ASN A 203 -0.50 -4.76 14.57
CA ASN A 203 0.61 -4.38 13.68
C ASN A 203 0.11 -4.31 12.23
N PRO A 204 0.80 -3.56 11.34
CA PRO A 204 0.29 -3.33 9.99
C PRO A 204 -0.07 -4.62 9.26
N LEU A 205 -1.33 -4.69 8.80
CA LEU A 205 -1.88 -5.82 8.04
C LEU A 205 -1.82 -5.60 6.54
N LEU A 206 -1.42 -4.39 6.08
CA LEU A 206 -1.34 -4.07 4.66
C LEU A 206 -0.21 -4.83 3.99
N GLU A 207 -0.34 -5.05 2.68
CA GLU A 207 0.61 -5.83 1.89
C GLU A 207 2.05 -5.37 2.12
N ASN A 208 2.92 -6.33 2.43
CA ASN A 208 4.34 -6.13 2.67
C ASN A 208 5.12 -7.16 1.84
N ASN A 209 5.17 -6.95 0.51
CA ASN A 209 5.81 -7.87 -0.41
C ASN A 209 7.32 -7.60 -0.51
N ASN A 210 8.04 -7.90 0.56
CA ASN A 210 9.49 -7.81 0.62
C ASN A 210 10.11 -9.22 0.77
N PRO A 211 11.36 -9.42 0.33
CA PRO A 211 12.01 -10.75 0.33
C PRO A 211 12.37 -11.27 1.72
N ALA A 212 12.36 -10.40 2.74
CA ALA A 212 12.69 -10.74 4.12
C ALA A 212 12.00 -9.76 5.08
N TYR A 213 11.82 -10.19 6.33
CA TYR A 213 11.26 -9.39 7.43
C TYR A 213 9.82 -8.89 7.19
N SER A 214 9.09 -9.46 6.24
CA SER A 214 7.74 -8.98 5.92
C SER A 214 6.71 -9.28 7.03
N TYR A 215 7.06 -10.12 8.00
CA TYR A 215 6.20 -10.55 9.11
C TYR A 215 5.70 -9.41 10.00
N HIS A 216 6.48 -8.34 10.14
CA HIS A 216 6.14 -7.24 11.05
C HIS A 216 5.21 -6.17 10.42
N GLY A 217 5.07 -6.12 9.10
CA GLY A 217 4.14 -5.24 8.38
C GLY A 217 4.63 -3.80 8.12
N TYR A 218 5.80 -3.36 8.65
CA TYR A 218 6.24 -1.96 8.62
C TYR A 218 6.92 -1.50 7.32
N ALA A 219 6.88 -2.28 6.24
CA ALA A 219 7.40 -1.92 4.92
C ALA A 219 6.34 -2.16 3.82
N ILE A 220 5.27 -1.35 3.88
CA ILE A 220 4.04 -1.51 3.09
C ILE A 220 4.34 -1.34 1.60
N THR A 221 3.83 -2.27 0.78
CA THR A 221 3.95 -2.25 -0.69
C THR A 221 2.63 -1.95 -1.41
N ASP A 222 1.49 -2.04 -0.70
CA ASP A 222 0.19 -1.55 -1.17
C ASP A 222 -0.65 -1.06 0.02
N PHE A 223 -1.02 0.23 0.02
CA PHE A 223 -1.76 0.88 1.12
C PHE A 223 -3.26 0.57 1.14
N TYR A 224 -3.79 -0.07 0.10
CA TYR A 224 -5.23 -0.34 -0.04
C TYR A 224 -5.58 -1.83 -0.01
N LYS A 225 -4.58 -2.68 0.20
CA LYS A 225 -4.75 -4.13 0.16
C LYS A 225 -4.19 -4.78 1.42
N ILE A 226 -4.97 -5.64 2.05
CA ILE A 226 -4.47 -6.53 3.10
C ILE A 226 -3.47 -7.52 2.49
N ASP A 227 -2.38 -7.79 3.21
CA ASP A 227 -1.40 -8.81 2.80
C ASP A 227 -2.11 -10.16 2.64
N PRO A 228 -2.04 -10.80 1.46
CA PRO A 228 -2.79 -12.02 1.22
C PRO A 228 -2.39 -13.18 2.13
N ARG A 229 -1.24 -13.11 2.79
CA ARG A 229 -0.80 -14.06 3.81
C ARG A 229 -1.43 -13.81 5.18
N PHE A 230 -2.14 -12.70 5.35
CA PHE A 230 -3.00 -12.43 6.53
C PHE A 230 -4.47 -12.62 6.21
N GLY A 231 -4.87 -12.63 4.95
CA GLY A 231 -6.26 -12.71 4.49
C GLY A 231 -6.61 -11.66 3.45
N THR A 232 -7.86 -11.24 3.41
CA THR A 232 -8.41 -10.28 2.45
C THR A 232 -8.92 -9.01 3.15
N ASN A 233 -9.24 -7.97 2.37
CA ASN A 233 -9.93 -6.79 2.89
C ASN A 233 -11.27 -7.15 3.55
N SER A 234 -11.99 -8.14 3.02
CA SER A 234 -13.26 -8.64 3.60
C SER A 234 -13.03 -9.33 4.94
N ASP A 235 -11.94 -10.09 5.10
CA ASP A 235 -11.61 -10.75 6.36
C ASP A 235 -11.27 -9.73 7.43
N TYR A 236 -10.58 -8.63 7.06
CA TYR A 236 -10.34 -7.53 7.98
C TYR A 236 -11.63 -6.85 8.43
N VAL A 237 -12.58 -6.60 7.53
CA VAL A 237 -13.90 -6.05 7.90
C VAL A 237 -14.64 -7.00 8.84
N ALA A 238 -14.59 -8.30 8.56
CA ALA A 238 -15.20 -9.33 9.43
C ALA A 238 -14.53 -9.36 10.83
N LEU A 239 -13.19 -9.30 10.90
CA LEU A 239 -12.47 -9.19 12.19
C LEU A 239 -12.94 -7.98 13.02
N VAL A 240 -13.05 -6.79 12.37
CA VAL A 240 -13.49 -5.57 13.05
C VAL A 240 -14.92 -5.73 13.58
N ASN A 241 -15.81 -6.32 12.79
CA ASN A 241 -17.20 -6.54 13.20
C ASN A 241 -17.29 -7.53 14.37
N ASP A 242 -16.54 -8.65 14.32
CA ASP A 242 -16.52 -9.65 15.39
C ASP A 242 -15.93 -9.06 16.69
N ALA A 243 -14.85 -8.27 16.60
CA ALA A 243 -14.27 -7.57 17.74
C ALA A 243 -15.25 -6.57 18.36
N HIS A 244 -15.92 -5.75 17.54
CA HIS A 244 -16.93 -4.80 18.01
C HIS A 244 -18.13 -5.48 18.67
N ALA A 245 -18.56 -6.66 18.18
CA ALA A 245 -19.63 -7.44 18.80
C ALA A 245 -19.28 -7.91 20.23
N LYS A 246 -17.98 -8.00 20.53
CA LYS A 246 -17.43 -8.33 21.86
C LYS A 246 -17.06 -7.09 22.69
N GLY A 247 -17.36 -5.89 22.21
CA GLY A 247 -16.98 -4.64 22.87
C GLY A 247 -15.50 -4.27 22.74
N LEU A 248 -14.72 -5.02 21.95
CA LEU A 248 -13.32 -4.74 21.69
C LEU A 248 -13.16 -3.67 20.61
N LYS A 249 -12.46 -2.59 20.88
CA LYS A 249 -12.05 -1.60 19.88
C LYS A 249 -10.90 -2.15 19.04
N VAL A 250 -10.81 -1.74 17.77
CA VAL A 250 -9.70 -2.12 16.88
C VAL A 250 -8.93 -0.89 16.47
N ILE A 251 -7.62 -0.89 16.75
CA ILE A 251 -6.67 0.14 16.33
C ILE A 251 -5.86 -0.44 15.18
N LYS A 252 -6.03 0.14 13.99
CA LYS A 252 -5.24 -0.23 12.80
C LYS A 252 -3.94 0.56 12.80
N ASP A 253 -2.81 -0.12 12.88
CA ASP A 253 -1.50 0.50 12.72
C ASP A 253 -1.30 0.92 11.25
N MET A 254 -0.97 2.21 11.03
CA MET A 254 -0.79 2.79 9.70
C MET A 254 0.54 3.52 9.60
N ILE A 255 1.30 3.21 8.56
CA ILE A 255 2.60 3.81 8.31
C ILE A 255 2.47 4.92 7.26
N PHE A 256 2.50 6.17 7.72
CA PHE A 256 2.42 7.35 6.86
C PHE A 256 3.79 7.98 6.55
N ASN A 257 4.87 7.50 7.20
CA ASN A 257 6.19 8.08 7.10
C ASN A 257 7.00 7.56 5.90
N HIS A 258 6.77 6.30 5.50
CA HIS A 258 7.53 5.63 4.44
C HIS A 258 6.72 4.48 3.82
N CYS A 259 7.21 3.94 2.70
CA CYS A 259 6.73 2.70 2.10
C CYS A 259 7.86 1.66 1.99
N GLY A 260 7.51 0.43 1.65
CA GLY A 260 8.48 -0.62 1.33
C GLY A 260 9.21 -0.34 0.01
N ILE A 261 10.44 -0.83 -0.13
CA ILE A 261 11.26 -0.62 -1.34
C ILE A 261 10.59 -1.20 -2.60
N ASN A 262 9.73 -2.20 -2.45
CA ASN A 262 8.97 -2.80 -3.54
C ASN A 262 7.60 -2.13 -3.77
N HIS A 263 7.32 -1.01 -3.10
CA HIS A 263 6.14 -0.21 -3.42
C HIS A 263 6.29 0.36 -4.84
N TRP A 264 5.21 0.35 -5.62
CA TRP A 264 5.21 0.80 -7.01
C TRP A 264 5.71 2.25 -7.19
N PHE A 265 5.56 3.13 -6.20
CA PHE A 265 6.15 4.47 -6.20
C PHE A 265 7.66 4.47 -6.40
N ILE A 266 8.37 3.50 -5.82
CA ILE A 266 9.83 3.48 -5.85
C ILE A 266 10.36 3.17 -7.25
N ASN A 267 9.61 2.37 -8.01
CA ASN A 267 10.01 1.94 -9.35
C ASN A 267 9.69 2.98 -10.44
N ASP A 268 8.75 3.88 -10.18
CA ASP A 268 8.28 4.89 -11.14
C ASP A 268 7.82 6.13 -10.37
N LEU A 269 8.76 7.01 -10.00
CA LEU A 269 8.50 8.22 -9.20
C LEU A 269 7.75 9.28 -10.00
N PRO A 270 6.92 10.11 -9.36
CA PRO A 270 6.15 11.17 -10.04
C PRO A 270 6.99 12.37 -10.52
N MET A 271 8.29 12.40 -10.14
CA MET A 271 9.27 13.45 -10.52
C MET A 271 9.91 13.13 -11.85
#